data_ee50f93e4259d9549002852529aad7e6
#
_entry.id   ee50f93e4259d9549002852529aad7e6
#
_cell.length_a   1.000
_cell.length_b   1.000
_cell.length_c   1.000
_cell.angle_alpha   90.00
_cell.angle_beta   90.00
_cell.angle_gamma   90.00
#
_symmetry.space_group_name_H-M   'P 1'
#
loop_
_entity.id
_entity.type
_entity.pdbx_description
1 polymer ?
#
loop_
_entity_poly.entity_id
_entity_poly.type
_entity_poly.pdbx_seq_one_letter_code
_entity_poly.pdbx_strand_id
1 'polypeptide(L)'
;MTLQKPDPGFYQKYFRDIDVVHGLQTRPDDREWLLSTPPDDIKQSDVVLYLGCNVLRTTHMIRTVTDIFKLMGVNYAAVGGKTYCCGIQHFQRGDEESGRSVAATTAANFQKFNPEQVVMWCPSCIYFYDDIMDMRGKSFDFNHVAEFLVDNIGKLDFKPQPETTVALHYHTGREQGDAEAECAKTLLARLPGVNLIDVGTDVRFGRHCTPAVRENMGPEEWEYMATGFVEKAVIRKADTFATLY
;
A
#
# COMPACT_ATOMS: atom_id res chain seq x y z
N MET A 1 8.42 20.48 16.62
CA MET A 1 8.97 20.20 15.27
C MET A 1 8.58 21.37 14.39
N THR A 2 9.51 22.25 14.05
CA THR A 2 9.23 23.34 13.10
C THR A 2 9.06 22.72 11.72
N LEU A 3 7.83 22.69 11.24
CA LEU A 3 7.54 22.26 9.88
C LEU A 3 8.30 23.19 8.93
N GLN A 4 9.28 22.66 8.20
CA GLN A 4 9.92 23.42 7.13
C GLN A 4 8.85 23.79 6.11
N LYS A 5 8.81 25.07 5.69
CA LYS A 5 7.95 25.47 4.57
C LYS A 5 8.19 24.57 3.38
N PRO A 6 7.14 24.14 2.68
CA PRO A 6 7.28 23.27 1.53
C PRO A 6 8.20 23.90 0.50
N ASP A 7 9.25 23.18 0.10
CA ASP A 7 10.04 23.53 -1.07
C ASP A 7 9.19 23.24 -2.32
N PRO A 8 8.83 24.23 -3.12
CA PRO A 8 8.05 24.02 -4.34
C PRO A 8 8.70 23.01 -5.31
N GLY A 9 10.03 22.91 -5.28
CA GLY A 9 10.79 21.92 -6.08
C GLY A 9 10.68 20.49 -5.59
N PHE A 10 10.31 20.28 -4.31
CA PHE A 10 10.22 18.96 -3.73
C PHE A 10 9.21 18.07 -4.47
N TYR A 11 7.99 18.54 -4.68
CA TYR A 11 6.94 17.74 -5.32
C TYR A 11 7.26 17.42 -6.77
N GLN A 12 7.80 18.39 -7.51
CA GLN A 12 8.24 18.17 -8.88
C GLN A 12 9.33 17.12 -8.95
N LYS A 13 10.32 17.19 -8.06
CA LYS A 13 11.38 16.19 -7.96
C LYS A 13 10.82 14.82 -7.57
N TYR A 14 9.98 14.77 -6.55
CA TYR A 14 9.39 13.53 -6.02
C TYR A 14 8.64 12.76 -7.10
N PHE A 15 7.74 13.42 -7.82
CA PHE A 15 6.98 12.77 -8.90
C PHE A 15 7.82 12.46 -10.12
N ARG A 16 8.78 13.32 -10.48
CA ARG A 16 9.73 13.02 -11.54
C ARG A 16 10.55 11.76 -11.23
N ASP A 17 11.03 11.62 -10.02
CA ASP A 17 11.81 10.44 -9.61
C ASP A 17 10.95 9.15 -9.67
N ILE A 18 9.66 9.23 -9.31
CA ILE A 18 8.71 8.14 -9.49
C ILE A 18 8.50 7.83 -10.98
N ASP A 19 8.25 8.84 -11.80
CA ASP A 19 8.00 8.67 -13.23
C ASP A 19 9.19 8.03 -13.94
N VAL A 20 10.43 8.41 -13.57
CA VAL A 20 11.66 7.82 -14.11
C VAL A 20 11.76 6.34 -13.72
N VAL A 21 11.64 6.01 -12.44
CA VAL A 21 11.73 4.62 -11.97
C VAL A 21 10.63 3.76 -12.58
N HIS A 22 9.40 4.29 -12.66
CA HIS A 22 8.28 3.61 -13.29
C HIS A 22 8.51 3.37 -14.78
N GLY A 23 9.00 4.40 -15.50
CA GLY A 23 9.30 4.31 -16.92
C GLY A 23 10.42 3.33 -17.28
N LEU A 24 11.35 3.07 -16.35
CA LEU A 24 12.38 2.03 -16.50
C LEU A 24 11.81 0.60 -16.33
N GLN A 25 10.71 0.45 -15.61
CA GLN A 25 10.11 -0.86 -15.29
C GLN A 25 8.98 -1.27 -16.24
N THR A 26 8.36 -0.33 -16.94
CA THR A 26 7.22 -0.62 -17.81
C THR A 26 7.08 0.39 -18.93
N ARG A 27 6.74 -0.08 -20.13
CA ARG A 27 6.40 0.77 -21.27
C ARG A 27 4.97 1.29 -21.13
N PRO A 28 4.63 2.46 -21.72
CA PRO A 28 3.25 2.95 -21.71
C PRO A 28 2.22 1.94 -22.22
N ASP A 29 2.54 1.25 -23.30
CA ASP A 29 1.64 0.30 -23.96
C ASP A 29 1.44 -1.01 -23.17
N ASP A 30 2.32 -1.29 -22.19
CA ASP A 30 2.26 -2.48 -21.35
C ASP A 30 1.51 -2.21 -20.03
N ARG A 31 0.97 -1.00 -19.84
CA ARG A 31 0.33 -0.58 -18.60
C ARG A 31 -1.16 -0.91 -18.62
N GLU A 32 -1.61 -1.55 -17.58
CA GLU A 32 -3.03 -1.84 -17.35
C GLU A 32 -3.64 -0.89 -16.30
N TRP A 33 -2.96 0.21 -15.98
CA TRP A 33 -3.40 1.22 -15.02
C TRP A 33 -3.28 2.62 -15.58
N LEU A 34 -4.19 3.47 -15.14
CA LEU A 34 -4.25 4.86 -15.57
C LEU A 34 -3.38 5.76 -14.69
N LEU A 35 -2.64 6.66 -15.32
CA LEU A 35 -1.85 7.72 -14.67
C LEU A 35 -2.38 9.13 -14.99
N SER A 36 -3.36 9.21 -15.87
CA SER A 36 -4.00 10.47 -16.30
C SER A 36 -5.42 10.58 -15.73
N THR A 37 -5.96 11.78 -15.78
CA THR A 37 -7.38 12.00 -15.47
C THR A 37 -8.24 11.09 -16.34
N PRO A 38 -9.22 10.37 -15.75
CA PRO A 38 -10.09 9.51 -16.53
C PRO A 38 -10.94 10.36 -17.49
N PRO A 39 -11.13 9.92 -18.73
CA PRO A 39 -12.07 10.58 -19.66
C PRO A 39 -13.50 10.51 -19.13
N ASP A 40 -14.38 11.39 -19.63
CA ASP A 40 -15.74 11.47 -19.14
C ASP A 40 -16.61 10.26 -19.54
N ASP A 41 -16.21 9.54 -20.60
CA ASP A 41 -16.83 8.30 -21.08
C ASP A 41 -16.13 7.03 -20.57
N ILE A 42 -15.39 7.11 -19.47
CA ILE A 42 -14.68 5.97 -18.89
C ILE A 42 -15.64 4.84 -18.56
N LYS A 43 -15.23 3.61 -18.85
CA LYS A 43 -16.00 2.43 -18.48
C LYS A 43 -16.14 2.34 -16.96
N GLN A 44 -17.38 2.10 -16.51
CA GLN A 44 -17.66 1.87 -15.09
C GLN A 44 -16.97 0.60 -14.58
N SER A 45 -16.55 0.63 -13.33
CA SER A 45 -15.85 -0.45 -12.68
C SER A 45 -16.34 -0.60 -11.25
N ASP A 46 -16.63 -1.82 -10.82
CA ASP A 46 -17.14 -2.09 -9.47
C ASP A 46 -16.09 -1.75 -8.40
N VAL A 47 -14.81 -1.88 -8.77
CA VAL A 47 -13.68 -1.60 -7.90
C VAL A 47 -12.70 -0.63 -8.57
N VAL A 48 -12.28 0.40 -7.84
CA VAL A 48 -11.08 1.16 -8.17
C VAL A 48 -9.92 0.63 -7.35
N LEU A 49 -8.94 0.00 -8.02
CA LEU A 49 -7.67 -0.39 -7.40
C LEU A 49 -6.74 0.83 -7.37
N TYR A 50 -6.64 1.45 -6.22
CA TYR A 50 -5.83 2.64 -6.01
C TYR A 50 -4.41 2.30 -5.60
N LEU A 51 -3.49 2.48 -6.54
CA LEU A 51 -2.06 2.19 -6.36
C LEU A 51 -1.32 3.31 -5.60
N GLY A 52 -1.91 4.50 -5.52
CA GLY A 52 -1.22 5.68 -4.98
C GLY A 52 -0.07 6.13 -5.89
N CYS A 53 0.96 6.70 -5.28
CA CYS A 53 2.13 7.18 -6.03
C CYS A 53 3.36 6.29 -5.84
N ASN A 54 3.66 5.87 -4.62
CA ASN A 54 4.92 5.19 -4.31
C ASN A 54 4.99 3.75 -4.85
N VAL A 55 3.87 3.06 -4.92
CA VAL A 55 3.77 1.68 -5.47
C VAL A 55 4.19 1.60 -6.94
N LEU A 56 4.12 2.72 -7.67
CA LEU A 56 4.63 2.78 -9.05
C LEU A 56 6.13 2.48 -9.18
N ARG A 57 6.88 2.52 -8.09
CA ARG A 57 8.29 2.11 -8.07
C ARG A 57 8.48 0.58 -8.04
N THR A 58 7.41 -0.17 -7.86
CA THR A 58 7.38 -1.64 -7.75
C THR A 58 6.38 -2.23 -8.73
N THR A 59 6.59 -1.98 -10.01
CA THR A 59 5.67 -2.37 -11.09
C THR A 59 5.35 -3.86 -11.12
N HIS A 60 6.31 -4.72 -10.71
CA HIS A 60 6.06 -6.16 -10.60
C HIS A 60 4.96 -6.48 -9.58
N MET A 61 4.88 -5.75 -8.47
CA MET A 61 3.81 -5.92 -7.49
C MET A 61 2.45 -5.47 -8.04
N ILE A 62 2.44 -4.38 -8.82
CA ILE A 62 1.21 -3.93 -9.49
C ILE A 62 0.70 -5.03 -10.42
N ARG A 63 1.56 -5.59 -11.26
CA ARG A 63 1.20 -6.68 -12.18
C ARG A 63 0.66 -7.89 -11.42
N THR A 64 1.34 -8.30 -10.34
CA THR A 64 0.87 -9.43 -9.51
C THR A 64 -0.55 -9.20 -8.98
N VAL A 65 -0.84 -8.02 -8.41
CA VAL A 65 -2.18 -7.77 -7.87
C VAL A 65 -3.23 -7.63 -8.97
N THR A 66 -2.90 -7.00 -10.10
CA THR A 66 -3.84 -6.91 -11.23
C THR A 66 -4.14 -8.29 -11.83
N ASP A 67 -3.15 -9.18 -11.88
CA ASP A 67 -3.36 -10.56 -12.32
C ASP A 67 -4.24 -11.36 -11.33
N ILE A 68 -4.06 -11.16 -10.03
CA ILE A 68 -4.94 -11.74 -9.00
C ILE A 68 -6.38 -11.23 -9.21
N PHE A 69 -6.59 -9.94 -9.40
CA PHE A 69 -7.93 -9.36 -9.65
C PHE A 69 -8.60 -9.96 -10.90
N LYS A 70 -7.83 -10.17 -11.98
CA LYS A 70 -8.32 -10.84 -13.18
C LYS A 70 -8.72 -12.29 -12.90
N LEU A 71 -7.87 -13.04 -12.18
CA LEU A 71 -8.17 -14.42 -11.80
C LEU A 71 -9.44 -14.53 -10.95
N MET A 72 -9.68 -13.53 -10.09
CA MET A 72 -10.90 -13.44 -9.28
C MET A 72 -12.11 -12.97 -10.07
N GLY A 73 -11.96 -12.58 -11.34
CA GLY A 73 -13.04 -12.06 -12.17
C GLY A 73 -13.58 -10.70 -11.70
N VAL A 74 -12.77 -9.89 -11.03
CA VAL A 74 -13.16 -8.56 -10.54
C VAL A 74 -13.24 -7.58 -11.70
N ASN A 75 -14.35 -6.84 -11.80
CA ASN A 75 -14.47 -5.71 -12.72
C ASN A 75 -13.82 -4.48 -12.04
N TYR A 76 -12.59 -4.15 -12.42
CA TYR A 76 -11.80 -3.11 -11.78
C TYR A 76 -11.17 -2.13 -12.77
N ALA A 77 -10.84 -0.94 -12.25
CA ALA A 77 -9.93 0.01 -12.87
C ALA A 77 -8.75 0.27 -11.92
N ALA A 78 -7.53 0.08 -12.39
CA ALA A 78 -6.34 0.41 -11.62
C ALA A 78 -5.88 1.85 -11.93
N VAL A 79 -5.59 2.63 -10.89
CA VAL A 79 -5.21 4.05 -11.04
C VAL A 79 -4.08 4.43 -10.08
N GLY A 80 -3.20 5.36 -10.49
CA GLY A 80 -2.10 5.80 -9.64
C GLY A 80 -1.36 7.02 -10.18
N GLY A 81 -0.24 7.35 -9.53
CA GLY A 81 0.62 8.47 -9.93
C GLY A 81 0.17 9.83 -9.41
N LYS A 82 0.74 10.89 -9.99
CA LYS A 82 0.51 12.26 -9.53
C LYS A 82 -0.94 12.71 -9.64
N THR A 83 -1.65 12.25 -10.66
CA THR A 83 -3.07 12.58 -10.91
C THR A 83 -3.99 12.00 -9.83
N TYR A 84 -3.55 10.93 -9.20
CA TYR A 84 -4.26 10.22 -8.14
C TYR A 84 -3.47 10.28 -6.82
N CYS A 85 -2.81 11.41 -6.53
CA CYS A 85 -2.11 11.57 -5.27
C CYS A 85 -3.11 11.75 -4.11
N CYS A 86 -2.84 11.13 -2.96
CA CYS A 86 -3.67 11.35 -1.77
C CYS A 86 -3.44 12.71 -1.09
N GLY A 87 -2.33 13.40 -1.39
CA GLY A 87 -2.02 14.70 -0.81
C GLY A 87 -1.22 14.66 0.51
N ILE A 88 -1.01 13.49 1.11
CA ILE A 88 -0.34 13.38 2.43
C ILE A 88 1.05 14.04 2.47
N GLN A 89 1.79 14.03 1.36
CA GLN A 89 3.11 14.64 1.30
C GLN A 89 3.06 16.17 1.42
N HIS A 90 2.01 16.79 0.89
CA HIS A 90 1.74 18.23 1.09
C HIS A 90 1.39 18.49 2.55
N PHE A 91 0.42 17.75 3.07
CA PHE A 91 -0.07 17.88 4.42
C PHE A 91 1.05 17.76 5.47
N GLN A 92 1.88 16.72 5.38
CA GLN A 92 3.00 16.48 6.30
C GLN A 92 4.07 17.57 6.28
N ARG A 93 4.13 18.37 5.23
CA ARG A 93 5.04 19.53 5.09
C ARG A 93 4.42 20.86 5.45
N GLY A 94 3.23 20.85 6.03
CA GLY A 94 2.52 22.05 6.47
C GLY A 94 1.76 22.79 5.37
N ASP A 95 1.64 22.19 4.18
CA ASP A 95 0.77 22.69 3.09
C ASP A 95 -0.55 21.92 3.11
N GLU A 96 -1.32 22.14 4.16
CA GLU A 96 -2.57 21.40 4.41
C GLU A 96 -3.63 21.68 3.35
N GLU A 97 -3.72 22.90 2.88
CA GLU A 97 -4.70 23.33 1.88
C GLU A 97 -4.48 22.58 0.56
N SER A 98 -3.24 22.55 0.05
CA SER A 98 -2.89 21.79 -1.14
C SER A 98 -3.10 20.29 -0.93
N GLY A 99 -2.76 19.77 0.25
CA GLY A 99 -2.98 18.34 0.59
C GLY A 99 -4.44 17.96 0.49
N ARG A 100 -5.32 18.74 1.09
CA ARG A 100 -6.78 18.51 1.04
C ARG A 100 -7.36 18.68 -0.36
N SER A 101 -6.92 19.71 -1.10
CA SER A 101 -7.36 19.95 -2.48
C SER A 101 -7.00 18.81 -3.42
N VAL A 102 -5.77 18.30 -3.31
CA VAL A 102 -5.29 17.15 -4.09
C VAL A 102 -6.11 15.89 -3.76
N ALA A 103 -6.37 15.62 -2.48
CA ALA A 103 -7.20 14.49 -2.05
C ALA A 103 -8.62 14.57 -2.59
N ALA A 104 -9.25 15.74 -2.50
CA ALA A 104 -10.59 15.95 -3.03
C ALA A 104 -10.66 15.73 -4.56
N THR A 105 -9.64 16.20 -5.29
CA THR A 105 -9.53 15.98 -6.74
C THR A 105 -9.40 14.50 -7.07
N THR A 106 -8.59 13.76 -6.30
CA THR A 106 -8.43 12.31 -6.48
C THR A 106 -9.72 11.56 -6.18
N ALA A 107 -10.43 11.93 -5.10
CA ALA A 107 -11.73 11.36 -4.78
C ALA A 107 -12.77 11.60 -5.90
N ALA A 108 -12.80 12.82 -6.47
CA ALA A 108 -13.65 13.12 -7.61
C ALA A 108 -13.31 12.30 -8.87
N ASN A 109 -12.02 12.01 -9.08
CA ASN A 109 -11.60 11.11 -10.15
C ASN A 109 -12.03 9.65 -9.92
N PHE A 110 -12.04 9.17 -8.68
CA PHE A 110 -12.59 7.84 -8.36
C PHE A 110 -14.07 7.75 -8.68
N GLN A 111 -14.86 8.79 -8.37
CA GLN A 111 -16.30 8.83 -8.64
C GLN A 111 -16.65 8.68 -10.13
N LYS A 112 -15.76 9.07 -11.04
CA LYS A 112 -15.99 8.90 -12.48
C LYS A 112 -16.13 7.43 -12.90
N PHE A 113 -15.52 6.51 -12.17
CA PHE A 113 -15.66 5.06 -12.42
C PHE A 113 -16.95 4.48 -11.84
N ASN A 114 -17.70 5.26 -11.03
CA ASN A 114 -18.87 4.83 -10.28
C ASN A 114 -18.65 3.53 -9.50
N PRO A 115 -17.57 3.43 -8.69
CA PRO A 115 -17.19 2.19 -8.02
C PRO A 115 -18.08 1.93 -6.80
N GLU A 116 -18.28 0.65 -6.47
CA GLU A 116 -18.85 0.23 -5.20
C GLU A 116 -17.85 0.45 -4.07
N GLN A 117 -16.55 0.27 -4.36
CA GLN A 117 -15.47 0.49 -3.40
C GLN A 117 -14.15 0.86 -4.05
N VAL A 118 -13.29 1.53 -3.27
CA VAL A 118 -11.91 1.82 -3.62
C VAL A 118 -10.99 0.92 -2.80
N VAL A 119 -10.23 0.06 -3.45
CA VAL A 119 -9.25 -0.82 -2.80
C VAL A 119 -7.90 -0.12 -2.81
N MET A 120 -7.39 0.20 -1.63
CA MET A 120 -6.17 0.96 -1.45
C MET A 120 -5.01 0.06 -1.05
N TRP A 121 -3.83 0.35 -1.59
CA TRP A 121 -2.62 -0.38 -1.23
C TRP A 121 -1.81 0.33 -0.15
N CYS A 122 -1.72 1.64 -0.22
CA CYS A 122 -0.80 2.41 0.61
C CYS A 122 -1.43 2.79 1.96
N PRO A 123 -0.88 2.32 3.10
CA PRO A 123 -1.43 2.63 4.42
C PRO A 123 -1.38 4.12 4.75
N SER A 124 -0.40 4.86 4.21
CA SER A 124 -0.36 6.31 4.38
C SER A 124 -1.50 7.03 3.66
N CYS A 125 -1.94 6.48 2.51
CA CYS A 125 -3.10 7.01 1.80
C CYS A 125 -4.39 6.71 2.58
N ILE A 126 -4.55 5.49 3.09
CA ILE A 126 -5.69 5.10 3.92
C ILE A 126 -5.76 6.02 5.15
N TYR A 127 -4.64 6.16 5.89
CA TYR A 127 -4.57 7.07 7.02
C TYR A 127 -5.00 8.48 6.67
N PHE A 128 -4.55 9.00 5.53
CA PHE A 128 -4.88 10.38 5.15
C PHE A 128 -6.37 10.54 4.83
N TYR A 129 -6.96 9.61 4.10
CA TYR A 129 -8.39 9.64 3.75
C TYR A 129 -9.29 9.38 4.95
N ASP A 130 -8.89 8.49 5.85
CA ASP A 130 -9.68 8.09 7.00
C ASP A 130 -9.53 9.07 8.17
N ASP A 131 -8.32 9.16 8.73
CA ASP A 131 -8.06 9.90 9.97
C ASP A 131 -7.98 11.44 9.76
N ILE A 132 -7.53 11.90 8.58
CA ILE A 132 -7.29 13.33 8.34
C ILE A 132 -8.40 13.98 7.54
N MET A 133 -8.88 13.29 6.50
CA MET A 133 -9.92 13.82 5.61
C MET A 133 -11.32 13.41 6.03
N ASP A 134 -11.47 12.38 6.87
CA ASP A 134 -12.75 11.83 7.32
C ASP A 134 -13.69 11.52 6.14
N MET A 135 -13.15 10.83 5.12
CA MET A 135 -13.84 10.59 3.86
C MET A 135 -14.50 9.21 3.75
N ARG A 136 -14.18 8.28 4.66
CA ARG A 136 -14.75 6.93 4.68
C ARG A 136 -16.27 7.01 4.86
N GLY A 137 -17.02 6.31 4.02
CA GLY A 137 -18.50 6.32 4.05
C GLY A 137 -19.18 7.64 3.69
N LYS A 138 -18.40 8.71 3.40
CA LYS A 138 -18.93 10.02 2.99
C LYS A 138 -18.74 10.31 1.53
N SER A 139 -17.53 10.04 1.01
CA SER A 139 -17.17 10.27 -0.38
C SER A 139 -17.12 8.96 -1.15
N PHE A 140 -16.59 7.90 -0.54
CA PHE A 140 -16.53 6.54 -1.04
C PHE A 140 -16.17 5.59 0.10
N ASP A 141 -16.50 4.32 -0.06
CA ASP A 141 -16.01 3.27 0.81
C ASP A 141 -14.66 2.76 0.29
N PHE A 142 -13.76 2.40 1.23
CA PHE A 142 -12.47 1.87 0.88
C PHE A 142 -11.96 0.84 1.88
N ASN A 143 -11.21 -0.11 1.37
CA ASN A 143 -10.54 -1.15 2.14
C ASN A 143 -9.08 -1.25 1.75
N HIS A 144 -8.26 -1.85 2.62
CA HIS A 144 -6.92 -2.25 2.26
C HIS A 144 -6.96 -3.44 1.30
N VAL A 145 -5.96 -3.55 0.39
CA VAL A 145 -5.88 -4.66 -0.57
C VAL A 145 -5.85 -6.03 0.10
N ALA A 146 -5.24 -6.16 1.28
CA ALA A 146 -5.21 -7.42 2.01
C ALA A 146 -6.60 -7.83 2.51
N GLU A 147 -7.40 -6.89 3.02
CA GLU A 147 -8.79 -7.12 3.43
C GLU A 147 -9.63 -7.59 2.23
N PHE A 148 -9.54 -6.86 1.13
CA PHE A 148 -10.25 -7.23 -0.10
C PHE A 148 -9.88 -8.63 -0.59
N LEU A 149 -8.61 -9.00 -0.52
CA LEU A 149 -8.15 -10.34 -0.91
C LEU A 149 -8.67 -11.44 0.02
N VAL A 150 -8.71 -11.18 1.34
CA VAL A 150 -9.29 -12.13 2.32
C VAL A 150 -10.77 -12.35 2.04
N ASP A 151 -11.53 -11.28 1.85
CA ASP A 151 -12.98 -11.34 1.59
C ASP A 151 -13.31 -12.10 0.30
N ASN A 152 -12.39 -12.09 -0.66
CA ASN A 152 -12.57 -12.72 -1.96
C ASN A 152 -11.71 -13.99 -2.16
N ILE A 153 -11.02 -14.47 -1.12
CA ILE A 153 -10.06 -15.58 -1.24
C ILE A 153 -10.68 -16.87 -1.79
N GLY A 154 -11.98 -17.08 -1.57
CA GLY A 154 -12.73 -18.21 -2.09
C GLY A 154 -12.88 -18.23 -3.62
N LYS A 155 -12.54 -17.15 -4.31
CA LYS A 155 -12.52 -17.06 -5.78
C LYS A 155 -11.20 -17.55 -6.39
N LEU A 156 -10.23 -17.93 -5.56
CA LEU A 156 -8.90 -18.37 -5.99
C LEU A 156 -8.68 -19.85 -5.70
N ASP A 157 -8.16 -20.56 -6.70
CA ASP A 157 -7.71 -21.94 -6.56
C ASP A 157 -6.19 -21.97 -6.37
N PHE A 158 -5.75 -22.34 -5.17
CA PHE A 158 -4.35 -22.43 -4.85
C PHE A 158 -3.76 -23.78 -5.24
N LYS A 159 -2.65 -23.75 -5.97
CA LYS A 159 -1.90 -24.97 -6.31
C LYS A 159 -0.92 -25.31 -5.18
N PRO A 160 -0.69 -26.60 -4.91
CA PRO A 160 0.36 -27.03 -4.00
C PRO A 160 1.71 -26.40 -4.37
N GLN A 161 2.42 -25.94 -3.35
CA GLN A 161 3.76 -25.37 -3.45
C GLN A 161 4.73 -26.20 -2.60
N PRO A 162 6.06 -26.12 -2.83
CA PRO A 162 7.04 -26.67 -1.91
C PRO A 162 6.84 -26.12 -0.50
N GLU A 163 7.06 -26.96 0.50
CA GLU A 163 7.00 -26.50 1.89
C GLU A 163 8.01 -25.38 2.13
N THR A 164 7.52 -24.27 2.68
CA THR A 164 8.30 -23.07 2.94
C THR A 164 7.86 -22.45 4.27
N THR A 165 8.80 -22.28 5.17
CA THR A 165 8.55 -21.60 6.45
C THR A 165 8.76 -20.10 6.29
N VAL A 166 7.69 -19.34 6.51
CA VAL A 166 7.66 -17.89 6.28
C VAL A 166 7.55 -17.15 7.62
N ALA A 167 8.45 -16.24 7.89
CA ALA A 167 8.32 -15.27 8.98
C ALA A 167 7.70 -13.99 8.48
N LEU A 168 6.59 -13.56 9.09
CA LEU A 168 5.90 -12.34 8.71
C LEU A 168 6.41 -11.15 9.53
N HIS A 169 6.83 -10.09 8.83
CA HIS A 169 7.10 -8.78 9.41
C HIS A 169 5.90 -7.85 9.17
N TYR A 170 5.38 -7.27 10.24
CA TYR A 170 4.24 -6.35 10.21
C TYR A 170 4.38 -5.25 11.27
N HIS A 171 3.55 -4.23 11.18
CA HIS A 171 3.51 -3.14 12.14
C HIS A 171 2.28 -3.26 13.04
N THR A 172 2.41 -2.83 14.29
CA THR A 172 1.34 -2.80 15.29
C THR A 172 1.14 -1.40 15.86
N GLY A 173 0.14 -1.24 16.69
CA GLY A 173 -0.11 0.02 17.40
C GLY A 173 -1.02 1.00 16.64
N ARG A 174 -1.67 0.51 15.60
CA ARG A 174 -2.83 1.14 14.95
C ARG A 174 -3.84 0.05 14.64
N GLU A 175 -5.12 0.33 14.90
CA GLU A 175 -6.21 -0.59 14.61
C GLU A 175 -6.17 -1.10 13.17
N GLN A 176 -5.99 -0.20 12.21
CA GLN A 176 -5.83 -0.56 10.80
C GLN A 176 -4.62 -1.46 10.54
N GLY A 177 -3.46 -1.15 11.12
CA GLY A 177 -2.25 -1.96 10.93
C GLY A 177 -2.38 -3.37 11.53
N ASP A 178 -3.09 -3.49 12.64
CA ASP A 178 -3.38 -4.77 13.26
C ASP A 178 -4.36 -5.59 12.40
N ALA A 179 -5.38 -4.96 11.81
CA ALA A 179 -6.31 -5.61 10.87
C ALA A 179 -5.58 -6.08 9.59
N GLU A 180 -4.72 -5.24 9.02
CA GLU A 180 -3.90 -5.59 7.85
C GLU A 180 -2.97 -6.77 8.14
N ALA A 181 -2.35 -6.81 9.32
CA ALA A 181 -1.50 -7.91 9.75
C ALA A 181 -2.27 -9.23 9.87
N GLU A 182 -3.47 -9.21 10.45
CA GLU A 182 -4.33 -10.40 10.55
C GLU A 182 -4.81 -10.87 9.17
N CYS A 183 -5.12 -9.96 8.26
CA CYS A 183 -5.43 -10.30 6.87
C CYS A 183 -4.22 -10.95 6.17
N ALA A 184 -3.02 -10.41 6.34
CA ALA A 184 -1.81 -11.01 5.78
C ALA A 184 -1.52 -12.41 6.34
N LYS A 185 -1.69 -12.61 7.65
CA LYS A 185 -1.58 -13.95 8.27
C LYS A 185 -2.60 -14.91 7.67
N THR A 186 -3.84 -14.46 7.52
CA THR A 186 -4.91 -15.26 6.92
C THR A 186 -4.59 -15.65 5.48
N LEU A 187 -4.12 -14.73 4.66
CA LEU A 187 -3.72 -14.99 3.28
C LEU A 187 -2.58 -16.01 3.21
N LEU A 188 -1.50 -15.81 3.99
CA LEU A 188 -0.35 -16.70 4.01
C LEU A 188 -0.72 -18.11 4.50
N ALA A 189 -1.58 -18.22 5.52
CA ALA A 189 -2.05 -19.49 6.04
C ALA A 189 -2.94 -20.27 5.05
N ARG A 190 -3.49 -19.61 4.03
CA ARG A 190 -4.27 -20.24 2.97
C ARG A 190 -3.44 -20.79 1.83
N LEU A 191 -2.17 -20.40 1.73
CA LEU A 191 -1.29 -20.88 0.67
C LEU A 191 -0.81 -22.30 0.99
N PRO A 192 -1.10 -23.30 0.13
CA PRO A 192 -0.63 -24.67 0.35
C PRO A 192 0.90 -24.73 0.38
N GLY A 193 1.45 -25.41 1.37
CA GLY A 193 2.90 -25.52 1.58
C GLY A 193 3.53 -24.37 2.38
N VAL A 194 2.79 -23.33 2.72
CA VAL A 194 3.30 -22.25 3.58
C VAL A 194 3.08 -22.62 5.05
N ASN A 195 4.20 -22.67 5.79
CA ASN A 195 4.22 -22.76 7.24
C ASN A 195 4.52 -21.38 7.80
N LEU A 196 3.49 -20.65 8.23
CA LEU A 196 3.64 -19.31 8.79
C LEU A 196 4.12 -19.38 10.24
N ILE A 197 5.18 -18.67 10.53
CA ILE A 197 5.64 -18.45 11.91
C ILE A 197 5.54 -16.97 12.28
N ASP A 198 4.93 -16.70 13.41
CA ASP A 198 4.90 -15.37 14.01
C ASP A 198 6.11 -15.21 14.92
N VAL A 199 7.03 -14.35 14.56
CA VAL A 199 8.22 -14.00 15.37
C VAL A 199 7.98 -12.75 16.21
N GLY A 200 6.78 -12.22 16.15
CA GLY A 200 6.40 -10.98 16.79
C GLY A 200 6.99 -9.75 16.10
N THR A 201 6.55 -8.61 16.54
CA THR A 201 7.14 -7.32 16.14
C THR A 201 7.44 -6.51 17.41
N ASP A 202 8.44 -5.64 17.33
CA ASP A 202 8.74 -4.75 18.45
C ASP A 202 7.90 -3.48 18.32
N VAL A 203 7.05 -3.22 19.31
CA VAL A 203 6.19 -2.03 19.34
C VAL A 203 6.95 -0.71 19.26
N ARG A 204 8.25 -0.71 19.55
CA ARG A 204 9.12 0.46 19.42
C ARG A 204 9.35 0.87 17.97
N PHE A 205 9.21 -0.03 17.00
CA PHE A 205 9.16 0.35 15.59
C PHE A 205 7.94 1.24 15.31
N GLY A 206 6.95 1.25 16.19
CA GLY A 206 5.75 2.03 16.03
C GLY A 206 5.00 1.64 14.75
N ARG A 207 4.45 2.66 14.11
CA ARG A 207 3.60 2.47 12.94
C ARG A 207 4.36 2.14 11.65
N HIS A 208 5.67 2.43 11.59
CA HIS A 208 6.47 2.30 10.37
C HIS A 208 7.95 2.10 10.67
N CYS A 209 8.60 1.23 9.93
CA CYS A 209 10.06 1.12 9.86
C CYS A 209 10.63 2.15 8.88
N THR A 210 10.42 3.43 9.13
CA THR A 210 10.87 4.51 8.24
C THR A 210 12.25 5.04 8.63
N PRO A 211 12.97 5.71 7.70
CA PRO A 211 14.20 6.42 8.04
C PRO A 211 14.03 7.39 9.20
N ALA A 212 12.88 8.08 9.31
CA ALA A 212 12.59 8.98 10.40
C ALA A 212 12.50 8.26 11.77
N VAL A 213 11.96 7.05 11.81
CA VAL A 213 11.94 6.22 13.02
C VAL A 213 13.36 5.82 13.39
N ARG A 214 14.17 5.40 12.42
CA ARG A 214 15.59 5.08 12.64
C ARG A 214 16.38 6.28 13.17
N GLU A 215 16.17 7.47 12.61
CA GLU A 215 16.83 8.69 13.07
C GLU A 215 16.44 9.07 14.50
N ASN A 216 15.15 8.93 14.85
CA ASN A 216 14.64 9.25 16.18
C ASN A 216 15.08 8.25 17.26
N MET A 217 15.20 6.99 16.90
CA MET A 217 15.60 5.90 17.79
C MET A 217 17.11 5.82 17.97
N GLY A 218 17.85 6.18 16.95
CA GLY A 218 19.29 5.99 16.83
C GLY A 218 19.66 4.70 16.10
N PRO A 219 20.78 4.73 15.37
CA PRO A 219 21.17 3.63 14.50
C PRO A 219 21.47 2.33 15.27
N GLU A 220 22.05 2.42 16.45
CA GLU A 220 22.43 1.24 17.26
C GLU A 220 21.19 0.52 17.79
N GLU A 221 20.22 1.26 18.32
CA GLU A 221 18.96 0.66 18.81
C GLU A 221 18.14 0.09 17.66
N TRP A 222 18.08 0.79 16.52
CA TRP A 222 17.46 0.27 15.31
C TRP A 222 18.08 -1.07 14.86
N GLU A 223 19.41 -1.12 14.77
CA GLU A 223 20.13 -2.33 14.35
C GLU A 223 19.89 -3.49 15.31
N TYR A 224 19.93 -3.22 16.62
CA TYR A 224 19.62 -4.22 17.65
C TYR A 224 18.23 -4.84 17.46
N MET A 225 17.22 -4.01 17.21
CA MET A 225 15.85 -4.49 17.03
C MET A 225 15.67 -5.25 15.71
N ALA A 226 16.25 -4.74 14.63
CA ALA A 226 16.18 -5.38 13.32
C ALA A 226 16.89 -6.74 13.35
N THR A 227 18.08 -6.81 13.97
CA THR A 227 18.83 -8.05 14.17
C THR A 227 18.04 -9.04 15.02
N GLY A 228 17.44 -8.59 16.13
CA GLY A 228 16.64 -9.46 17.00
C GLY A 228 15.44 -10.07 16.30
N PHE A 229 14.80 -9.36 15.37
CA PHE A 229 13.75 -9.91 14.53
C PHE A 229 14.27 -11.03 13.61
N VAL A 230 15.38 -10.77 12.91
CA VAL A 230 16.01 -11.74 12.01
C VAL A 230 16.49 -12.98 12.80
N GLU A 231 17.14 -12.79 13.95
CA GLU A 231 17.61 -13.90 14.80
C GLU A 231 16.46 -14.80 15.25
N LYS A 232 15.32 -14.23 15.67
CA LYS A 232 14.14 -15.03 16.05
C LYS A 232 13.62 -15.86 14.87
N ALA A 233 13.60 -15.31 13.67
CA ALA A 233 13.20 -16.03 12.47
C ALA A 233 14.18 -17.16 12.13
N VAL A 234 15.48 -16.91 12.21
CA VAL A 234 16.54 -17.92 11.98
C VAL A 234 16.44 -19.06 13.01
N ILE A 235 16.28 -18.75 14.30
CA ILE A 235 16.11 -19.75 15.36
C ILE A 235 14.89 -20.65 15.08
N ARG A 236 13.81 -20.07 14.56
CA ARG A 236 12.61 -20.79 14.16
C ARG A 236 12.68 -21.43 12.77
N LYS A 237 13.85 -21.39 12.14
CA LYS A 237 14.13 -21.99 10.82
C LYS A 237 13.22 -21.43 9.71
N ALA A 238 13.00 -20.12 9.70
CA ALA A 238 12.35 -19.48 8.58
C ALA A 238 13.21 -19.58 7.32
N ASP A 239 12.61 -20.00 6.23
CA ASP A 239 13.24 -20.03 4.90
C ASP A 239 13.24 -18.65 4.24
N THR A 240 12.23 -17.84 4.56
CA THR A 240 12.04 -16.53 3.96
C THR A 240 11.23 -15.59 4.87
N PHE A 241 11.23 -14.33 4.49
CA PHE A 241 10.41 -13.29 5.12
C PHE A 241 9.33 -12.80 4.16
N ALA A 242 8.13 -12.57 4.70
CA ALA A 242 7.11 -11.76 4.06
C ALA A 242 7.01 -10.43 4.81
N THR A 243 6.92 -9.32 4.09
CA THR A 243 6.73 -7.99 4.68
C THR A 243 5.49 -7.35 4.11
N LEU A 244 4.73 -6.64 4.94
CA LEU A 244 3.56 -5.88 4.48
C LEU A 244 3.96 -4.60 3.73
N TYR A 245 5.12 -4.03 4.04
CA TYR A 245 5.62 -2.75 3.52
C TYR A 245 7.13 -2.77 3.32
#